data_527f9b90fa41a1f5e1c93c8f918d21d8
#
_entry.id   527f9b90fa41a1f5e1c93c8f918d21d8
#
_cell.length_a   1.000
_cell.length_b   1.000
_cell.length_c   1.000
_cell.angle_alpha   90.00
_cell.angle_beta   90.00
_cell.angle_gamma   90.00
#
_symmetry.space_group_name_H-M   'P 1'
#
loop_
_entity.id
_entity.type
_entity.pdbx_description
1 polymer ?
#
loop_
_entity_poly.entity_id
_entity_poly.type
_entity_poly.pdbx_seq_one_letter_code
_entity_poly.pdbx_strand_id
1 'polypeptide(L)'
;SKLEDGSRNFFFKVNGVRIFCKGGNWVPTDSLYLRTPKESYETLVREGAAAHFTMFRMWGGGTYEPDCFYEYCSEYGILLMHDFMYACAFYPDHKNDFLFEAEREAEYQTKRLAHYPCMAIWTGNNEIAESYTDWFPAPIKPERFYGEKIFNYIQPRAVHRNSPLVPYMPSSPYFGDRANESEQGDVHAWSFFGRHPKTKFKFVYELEAFDRIPARFSSEYGFFGAPVSYTHLRAHETEADL
;
A
#
# COMPACT_ATOMS: atom_id res chain seq x y z
N SER A 1 -20.02 2.81 3.42
CA SER A 1 -21.30 3.58 3.40
C SER A 1 -21.00 5.05 3.18
N LYS A 2 -21.89 5.76 2.47
CA LYS A 2 -21.84 7.23 2.40
C LYS A 2 -22.26 7.82 3.74
N LEU A 3 -21.57 8.87 4.16
CA LEU A 3 -21.93 9.69 5.32
C LEU A 3 -22.93 10.80 4.90
N GLU A 4 -23.49 11.50 5.88
CA GLU A 4 -24.43 12.61 5.67
C GLU A 4 -23.80 13.77 4.87
N ASP A 5 -22.48 13.99 5.02
CA ASP A 5 -21.69 14.97 4.26
C ASP A 5 -21.35 14.52 2.82
N GLY A 6 -21.82 13.33 2.41
CA GLY A 6 -21.53 12.74 1.10
C GLY A 6 -20.21 11.99 1.00
N SER A 7 -19.35 12.11 2.00
CA SER A 7 -18.07 11.38 2.05
C SER A 7 -18.26 9.88 2.25
N ARG A 8 -17.21 9.09 2.03
CA ARG A 8 -17.25 7.64 2.22
C ARG A 8 -16.42 7.23 3.43
N ASN A 9 -17.02 6.40 4.29
CA ASN A 9 -16.27 5.73 5.34
C ASN A 9 -15.32 4.68 4.75
N PHE A 10 -14.13 4.63 5.34
CA PHE A 10 -13.17 3.56 5.11
C PHE A 10 -12.70 3.03 6.46
N PHE A 11 -13.06 1.80 6.81
CA PHE A 11 -12.65 1.13 8.04
C PHE A 11 -12.82 -0.38 7.91
N PHE A 12 -12.10 -1.12 8.72
CA PHE A 12 -12.18 -2.57 8.79
C PHE A 12 -12.98 -3.04 9.99
N LYS A 13 -13.65 -4.18 9.84
CA LYS A 13 -14.29 -4.91 10.92
C LYS A 13 -13.78 -6.34 10.96
N VAL A 14 -13.41 -6.80 12.14
CA VAL A 14 -13.09 -8.21 12.39
C VAL A 14 -14.17 -8.77 13.29
N ASN A 15 -14.85 -9.83 12.85
CA ASN A 15 -15.99 -10.43 13.58
C ASN A 15 -17.05 -9.41 13.99
N GLY A 16 -17.33 -8.43 13.12
CA GLY A 16 -18.31 -7.37 13.36
C GLY A 16 -17.80 -6.20 14.21
N VAL A 17 -16.65 -6.33 14.85
CA VAL A 17 -16.03 -5.27 15.67
C VAL A 17 -15.17 -4.36 14.80
N ARG A 18 -15.40 -3.06 14.88
CA ARG A 18 -14.57 -2.06 14.19
C ARG A 18 -13.18 -2.01 14.83
N ILE A 19 -12.16 -2.07 13.98
CA ILE A 19 -10.76 -1.98 14.42
C ILE A 19 -10.10 -0.71 13.88
N PHE A 20 -9.13 -0.19 14.63
CA PHE A 20 -8.21 0.83 14.16
C PHE A 20 -7.00 0.14 13.53
N CYS A 21 -6.75 0.39 12.23
CA CYS A 21 -5.61 -0.17 11.53
C CYS A 21 -4.38 0.69 11.80
N LYS A 22 -3.42 0.12 12.50
CA LYS A 22 -2.15 0.73 12.87
C LYS A 22 -1.02 -0.17 12.36
N GLY A 23 -0.06 0.42 11.65
CA GLY A 23 1.03 -0.37 11.09
C GLY A 23 1.91 0.40 10.14
N GLY A 24 2.41 -0.25 9.11
CA GLY A 24 3.31 0.34 8.14
C GLY A 24 3.23 -0.34 6.77
N ASN A 25 3.88 0.28 5.79
CA ASN A 25 4.09 -0.33 4.50
C ASN A 25 5.19 -1.37 4.58
N TRP A 26 4.92 -2.54 4.05
CA TRP A 26 5.89 -3.61 3.89
C TRP A 26 6.54 -3.47 2.50
N VAL A 27 7.83 -3.29 2.50
CA VAL A 27 8.71 -3.36 1.33
C VAL A 27 9.63 -4.58 1.47
N PRO A 28 10.25 -5.07 0.39
CA PRO A 28 11.17 -6.19 0.50
C PRO A 28 12.24 -5.97 1.57
N THR A 29 12.47 -6.99 2.39
CA THR A 29 13.40 -6.93 3.55
C THR A 29 14.87 -6.83 3.16
N ASP A 30 15.20 -7.19 1.93
CA ASP A 30 16.55 -7.10 1.34
C ASP A 30 16.39 -6.68 -0.13
N SER A 31 17.32 -5.88 -0.64
CA SER A 31 17.37 -5.51 -2.07
C SER A 31 17.50 -6.74 -2.99
N LEU A 32 18.05 -7.83 -2.45
CA LEU A 32 18.09 -9.15 -3.05
C LEU A 32 17.15 -10.08 -2.27
N TYR A 33 15.85 -9.84 -2.40
CA TYR A 33 14.79 -10.44 -1.57
C TYR A 33 14.85 -11.98 -1.47
N LEU A 34 15.37 -12.68 -2.49
CA LEU A 34 15.58 -14.13 -2.46
C LEU A 34 16.64 -14.59 -1.42
N ARG A 35 17.40 -13.65 -0.85
CA ARG A 35 18.39 -13.92 0.20
C ARG A 35 17.81 -13.80 1.61
N THR A 36 16.59 -13.29 1.74
CA THR A 36 15.96 -13.09 3.06
C THR A 36 15.70 -14.45 3.72
N PRO A 37 16.32 -14.75 4.86
CA PRO A 37 16.07 -16.00 5.57
C PRO A 37 14.68 -15.99 6.21
N LYS A 38 14.09 -17.17 6.38
CA LYS A 38 12.73 -17.34 6.94
C LYS A 38 12.58 -16.67 8.30
N GLU A 39 13.60 -16.74 9.13
CA GLU A 39 13.64 -16.21 10.49
C GLU A 39 13.54 -14.67 10.52
N SER A 40 13.96 -14.00 9.45
CA SER A 40 13.80 -12.55 9.32
C SER A 40 12.34 -12.15 9.18
N TYR A 41 11.55 -12.90 8.41
CA TYR A 41 10.11 -12.65 8.28
C TYR A 41 9.41 -12.83 9.62
N GLU A 42 9.68 -13.92 10.34
CA GLU A 42 9.11 -14.17 11.67
C GLU A 42 9.47 -13.03 12.63
N THR A 43 10.73 -12.65 12.67
CA THR A 43 11.21 -11.59 13.57
C THR A 43 10.50 -10.27 13.30
N LEU A 44 10.44 -9.82 12.05
CA LEU A 44 9.83 -8.54 11.69
C LEU A 44 8.31 -8.54 11.96
N VAL A 45 7.61 -9.63 11.67
CA VAL A 45 6.17 -9.74 11.95
C VAL A 45 5.92 -9.73 13.45
N ARG A 46 6.69 -10.47 14.23
CA ARG A 46 6.60 -10.51 15.70
C ARG A 46 6.91 -9.15 16.32
N GLU A 47 7.93 -8.44 15.84
CA GLU A 47 8.26 -7.09 16.30
C GLU A 47 7.15 -6.09 15.97
N GLY A 48 6.55 -6.20 14.77
CA GLY A 48 5.38 -5.42 14.41
C GLY A 48 4.20 -5.67 15.37
N ALA A 49 3.92 -6.94 15.67
CA ALA A 49 2.88 -7.30 16.64
C ALA A 49 3.19 -6.78 18.05
N ALA A 50 4.44 -6.88 18.50
CA ALA A 50 4.89 -6.34 19.78
C ALA A 50 4.78 -4.81 19.86
N ALA A 51 4.94 -4.12 18.72
CA ALA A 51 4.67 -2.68 18.58
C ALA A 51 3.17 -2.36 18.43
N HIS A 52 2.30 -3.33 18.63
CA HIS A 52 0.85 -3.22 18.49
C HIS A 52 0.39 -2.85 17.07
N PHE A 53 1.10 -3.28 16.06
CA PHE A 53 0.60 -3.19 14.69
C PHE A 53 -0.56 -4.17 14.51
N THR A 54 -1.57 -3.73 13.78
CA THR A 54 -2.75 -4.53 13.43
C THR A 54 -2.84 -4.78 11.94
N MET A 55 -2.04 -4.07 11.14
CA MET A 55 -2.05 -4.18 9.68
C MET A 55 -0.68 -3.85 9.10
N PHE A 56 -0.28 -4.62 8.07
CA PHE A 56 0.73 -4.20 7.10
C PHE A 56 0.06 -3.91 5.76
N ARG A 57 0.60 -2.95 5.02
CA ARG A 57 0.30 -2.81 3.60
C ARG A 57 1.44 -3.38 2.78
N MET A 58 1.13 -4.35 1.95
CA MET A 58 2.06 -4.92 0.97
C MET A 58 2.14 -3.98 -0.22
N TRP A 59 3.23 -3.22 -0.30
CA TRP A 59 3.41 -2.19 -1.31
C TRP A 59 3.60 -2.78 -2.71
N GLY A 60 2.86 -2.24 -3.70
CA GLY A 60 2.84 -2.73 -5.08
C GLY A 60 4.14 -2.58 -5.87
N GLY A 61 5.12 -1.84 -5.35
CA GLY A 61 6.48 -1.77 -5.88
C GLY A 61 7.43 -2.83 -5.32
N GLY A 62 6.92 -3.75 -4.48
CA GLY A 62 7.67 -4.82 -3.86
C GLY A 62 7.59 -6.15 -4.60
N THR A 63 7.39 -7.22 -3.86
CA THR A 63 7.22 -8.59 -4.36
C THR A 63 6.16 -9.34 -3.56
N TYR A 64 5.63 -10.43 -4.10
CA TYR A 64 4.83 -11.36 -3.33
C TYR A 64 5.76 -12.17 -2.42
N GLU A 65 5.55 -12.05 -1.12
CA GLU A 65 6.38 -12.70 -0.13
C GLU A 65 6.17 -14.23 -0.11
N PRO A 66 7.10 -15.01 0.49
CA PRO A 66 6.94 -16.46 0.64
C PRO A 66 5.79 -16.77 1.61
N ASP A 67 5.26 -18.00 1.52
CA ASP A 67 4.10 -18.45 2.29
C ASP A 67 4.28 -18.28 3.80
N CYS A 68 5.48 -18.48 4.31
CA CYS A 68 5.78 -18.31 5.73
C CYS A 68 5.49 -16.89 6.27
N PHE A 69 5.62 -15.85 5.43
CA PHE A 69 5.24 -14.50 5.83
C PHE A 69 3.75 -14.38 6.12
N TYR A 70 2.91 -14.94 5.26
CA TYR A 70 1.44 -14.94 5.42
C TYR A 70 1.01 -15.84 6.60
N GLU A 71 1.72 -16.93 6.82
CA GLU A 71 1.55 -17.78 8.00
C GLU A 71 1.80 -16.98 9.27
N TYR A 72 2.94 -16.29 9.38
CA TYR A 72 3.26 -15.46 10.53
C TYR A 72 2.29 -14.29 10.72
N CYS A 73 1.91 -13.58 9.67
CA CYS A 73 0.90 -12.53 9.77
C CYS A 73 -0.43 -13.08 10.32
N SER A 74 -0.84 -14.26 9.86
CA SER A 74 -2.04 -14.94 10.35
C SER A 74 -1.93 -15.37 11.82
N GLU A 75 -0.78 -15.91 12.23
CA GLU A 75 -0.51 -16.36 13.58
C GLU A 75 -0.47 -15.19 14.59
N TYR A 76 0.22 -14.11 14.22
CA TYR A 76 0.35 -12.92 15.07
C TYR A 76 -0.83 -11.94 14.96
N GLY A 77 -1.83 -12.24 14.13
CA GLY A 77 -3.06 -11.44 14.00
C GLY A 77 -2.87 -10.11 13.27
N ILE A 78 -1.88 -10.00 12.39
CA ILE A 78 -1.64 -8.81 11.56
C ILE A 78 -2.38 -8.97 10.25
N LEU A 79 -3.31 -8.06 9.97
CA LEU A 79 -4.04 -8.01 8.70
C LEU A 79 -3.16 -7.48 7.56
N LEU A 80 -3.51 -7.84 6.34
CA LEU A 80 -2.83 -7.37 5.15
C LEU A 80 -3.76 -6.57 4.23
N MET A 81 -3.38 -5.35 3.94
CA MET A 81 -3.81 -4.61 2.76
C MET A 81 -2.78 -4.92 1.66
N HIS A 82 -3.18 -5.72 0.68
CA HIS A 82 -2.23 -6.31 -0.26
C HIS A 82 -2.40 -5.75 -1.66
N ASP A 83 -1.43 -4.95 -2.13
CA ASP A 83 -1.38 -4.53 -3.52
C ASP A 83 -0.98 -5.73 -4.41
N PHE A 84 -1.53 -5.78 -5.62
CA PHE A 84 -0.86 -6.49 -6.70
C PHE A 84 0.43 -5.74 -7.08
N MET A 85 1.42 -6.43 -7.62
CA MET A 85 2.76 -5.88 -7.84
C MET A 85 2.83 -4.95 -9.05
N TYR A 86 2.07 -3.86 -8.98
CA TYR A 86 2.01 -2.77 -9.95
C TYR A 86 2.16 -1.45 -9.22
N ALA A 87 3.10 -0.59 -9.64
CA ALA A 87 3.35 0.69 -8.98
C ALA A 87 3.82 1.76 -9.96
N CYS A 88 3.33 2.99 -9.77
CA CYS A 88 3.88 4.25 -10.29
C CYS A 88 4.24 4.26 -11.79
N ALA A 89 3.62 3.41 -12.63
CA ALA A 89 3.97 3.27 -14.04
C ALA A 89 2.73 3.05 -14.92
N PHE A 90 2.90 3.23 -16.22
CA PHE A 90 1.87 2.93 -17.21
C PHE A 90 2.06 1.52 -17.75
N TYR A 91 1.08 0.66 -17.54
CA TYR A 91 1.15 -0.74 -17.92
C TYR A 91 0.48 -0.97 -19.29
N PRO A 92 1.10 -1.77 -20.17
CA PRO A 92 0.70 -1.89 -21.58
C PRO A 92 -0.50 -2.82 -21.76
N ASP A 93 -1.68 -2.45 -21.24
CA ASP A 93 -2.93 -3.18 -21.30
C ASP A 93 -3.56 -3.27 -22.71
N HIS A 94 -2.87 -2.77 -23.72
CA HIS A 94 -3.17 -2.95 -25.14
C HIS A 94 -2.42 -4.15 -25.78
N LYS A 95 -1.47 -4.74 -25.06
CA LYS A 95 -0.70 -5.89 -25.51
C LYS A 95 -1.30 -7.17 -24.93
N ASN A 96 -1.73 -8.08 -25.82
CA ASN A 96 -2.40 -9.31 -25.41
C ASN A 96 -1.50 -10.27 -24.62
N ASP A 97 -0.22 -10.34 -24.96
CA ASP A 97 0.77 -11.14 -24.23
C ASP A 97 0.94 -10.64 -22.79
N PHE A 98 1.00 -9.33 -22.61
CA PHE A 98 1.06 -8.73 -21.28
C PHE A 98 -0.22 -8.99 -20.47
N LEU A 99 -1.40 -8.82 -21.09
CA LEU A 99 -2.68 -9.11 -20.43
C LEU A 99 -2.80 -10.58 -20.04
N PHE A 100 -2.30 -11.49 -20.87
CA PHE A 100 -2.30 -12.91 -20.58
C PHE A 100 -1.46 -13.24 -19.33
N GLU A 101 -0.26 -12.67 -19.21
CA GLU A 101 0.58 -12.86 -18.03
C GLU A 101 -0.01 -12.16 -16.79
N ALA A 102 -0.58 -10.97 -16.93
CA ALA A 102 -1.27 -10.29 -15.85
C ALA A 102 -2.47 -11.11 -15.31
N GLU A 103 -3.22 -11.76 -16.19
CA GLU A 103 -4.31 -12.66 -15.78
C GLU A 103 -3.78 -13.91 -15.06
N ARG A 104 -2.71 -14.51 -15.56
CA ARG A 104 -2.07 -15.67 -14.91
C ARG A 104 -1.54 -15.33 -13.53
N GLU A 105 -0.88 -14.19 -13.39
CA GLU A 105 -0.39 -13.70 -12.11
C GLU A 105 -1.56 -13.50 -11.12
N ALA A 106 -2.60 -12.76 -11.54
CA ALA A 106 -3.76 -12.50 -10.70
C ALA A 106 -4.46 -13.79 -10.26
N GLU A 107 -4.67 -14.74 -11.19
CA GLU A 107 -5.29 -16.05 -10.88
C GLU A 107 -4.41 -16.88 -9.93
N TYR A 108 -3.10 -16.89 -10.15
CA TYR A 108 -2.16 -17.65 -9.30
C TYR A 108 -2.12 -17.08 -7.89
N GLN A 109 -1.90 -15.77 -7.74
CA GLN A 109 -1.72 -15.16 -6.43
C GLN A 109 -3.00 -15.14 -5.60
N THR A 110 -4.14 -14.88 -6.23
CA THR A 110 -5.42 -14.90 -5.51
C THR A 110 -5.78 -16.31 -5.03
N LYS A 111 -5.45 -17.36 -5.79
CA LYS A 111 -5.61 -18.76 -5.33
C LYS A 111 -4.66 -19.09 -4.20
N ARG A 112 -3.37 -18.74 -4.37
CA ARG A 112 -2.32 -19.02 -3.38
C ARG A 112 -2.65 -18.41 -2.02
N LEU A 113 -3.14 -17.17 -2.01
CA LEU A 113 -3.32 -16.39 -0.79
C LEU A 113 -4.74 -16.43 -0.21
N ALA A 114 -5.71 -17.03 -0.90
CA ALA A 114 -7.11 -17.03 -0.51
C ALA A 114 -7.42 -17.66 0.85
N HIS A 115 -6.57 -18.57 1.32
CA HIS A 115 -6.81 -19.32 2.57
C HIS A 115 -6.19 -18.66 3.80
N TYR A 116 -5.37 -17.63 3.63
CA TYR A 116 -4.74 -16.93 4.76
C TYR A 116 -5.72 -15.94 5.41
N PRO A 117 -6.07 -16.10 6.69
CA PRO A 117 -7.02 -15.21 7.37
C PRO A 117 -6.50 -13.78 7.56
N CYS A 118 -5.21 -13.53 7.40
CA CYS A 118 -4.63 -12.20 7.43
C CYS A 118 -5.03 -11.32 6.24
N MET A 119 -5.51 -11.90 5.13
CA MET A 119 -5.89 -11.14 3.93
C MET A 119 -7.15 -10.32 4.18
N ALA A 120 -7.02 -9.00 4.30
CA ALA A 120 -8.11 -8.08 4.60
C ALA A 120 -8.68 -7.35 3.38
N ILE A 121 -7.83 -6.98 2.42
CA ILE A 121 -8.22 -6.32 1.17
C ILE A 121 -7.15 -6.52 0.10
N TRP A 122 -7.58 -6.73 -1.13
CA TRP A 122 -6.73 -6.62 -2.31
C TRP A 122 -6.80 -5.22 -2.90
N THR A 123 -5.65 -4.66 -3.28
CA THR A 123 -5.56 -3.39 -4.01
C THR A 123 -4.86 -3.60 -5.34
N GLY A 124 -5.41 -2.99 -6.39
CA GLY A 124 -4.97 -3.26 -7.76
C GLY A 124 -3.55 -2.78 -8.07
N ASN A 125 -3.15 -1.66 -7.46
CA ASN A 125 -1.85 -1.05 -7.70
C ASN A 125 -1.54 0.03 -6.67
N ASN A 126 -0.26 0.45 -6.65
CA ASN A 126 0.20 1.64 -5.95
C ASN A 126 0.22 2.84 -6.90
N GLU A 127 -0.59 3.86 -6.59
CA GLU A 127 -0.54 5.24 -7.13
C GLU A 127 -0.73 5.41 -8.65
N ILE A 128 -1.13 4.38 -9.39
CA ILE A 128 -1.29 4.51 -10.85
C ILE A 128 -2.48 5.40 -11.19
N ALA A 129 -3.59 5.29 -10.46
CA ALA A 129 -4.73 6.18 -10.65
C ALA A 129 -4.39 7.64 -10.30
N GLU A 130 -3.66 7.85 -9.21
CA GLU A 130 -3.19 9.19 -8.81
C GLU A 130 -2.20 9.76 -9.83
N SER A 131 -1.24 8.96 -10.28
CA SER A 131 -0.26 9.42 -11.26
C SER A 131 -0.90 9.92 -12.54
N TYR A 132 -1.95 9.25 -12.99
CA TYR A 132 -2.71 9.65 -14.17
C TYR A 132 -3.45 10.96 -13.97
N THR A 133 -4.01 11.22 -12.78
CA THR A 133 -4.78 12.43 -12.51
C THR A 133 -3.90 13.63 -12.17
N ASP A 134 -2.82 13.42 -11.42
CA ASP A 134 -2.14 14.49 -10.69
C ASP A 134 -0.65 14.69 -10.99
N TRP A 135 0.05 13.64 -11.44
CA TRP A 135 1.52 13.74 -11.57
C TRP A 135 2.00 14.29 -12.91
N PHE A 136 1.26 14.01 -13.97
CA PHE A 136 1.69 14.37 -15.31
C PHE A 136 0.92 15.58 -15.85
N PRO A 137 1.62 16.73 -16.05
CA PRO A 137 1.03 17.88 -16.72
C PRO A 137 0.84 17.60 -18.22
N ALA A 138 -0.11 18.26 -18.84
CA ALA A 138 -0.15 18.31 -20.31
C ALA A 138 1.15 18.98 -20.84
N PRO A 139 1.79 18.49 -21.91
CA PRO A 139 1.31 17.43 -22.83
C PRO A 139 1.77 16.01 -22.48
N ILE A 140 2.46 15.79 -21.36
CA ILE A 140 3.00 14.45 -21.01
C ILE A 140 1.94 13.50 -20.44
N LYS A 141 0.78 14.01 -20.07
CA LYS A 141 -0.34 13.19 -19.61
C LYS A 141 -0.78 12.23 -20.72
N PRO A 142 -0.84 10.92 -20.47
CA PRO A 142 -1.29 9.96 -21.47
C PRO A 142 -2.72 10.24 -21.92
N GLU A 143 -3.04 9.95 -23.19
CA GLU A 143 -4.38 10.15 -23.78
C GLU A 143 -5.45 9.26 -23.12
N ARG A 144 -5.05 8.14 -22.52
CA ARG A 144 -5.94 7.22 -21.84
C ARG A 144 -5.30 6.66 -20.56
N PHE A 145 -6.12 6.07 -19.69
CA PHE A 145 -5.65 5.34 -18.52
C PHE A 145 -5.07 3.98 -18.94
N TYR A 146 -3.74 3.86 -18.95
CA TYR A 146 -3.04 2.61 -19.20
C TYR A 146 -3.09 1.70 -17.98
N GLY A 147 -3.48 0.45 -18.17
CA GLY A 147 -3.69 -0.52 -17.11
C GLY A 147 -5.16 -0.70 -16.73
N GLU A 148 -6.10 0.04 -17.34
CA GLU A 148 -7.53 -0.05 -17.06
C GLU A 148 -8.06 -1.48 -17.10
N LYS A 149 -7.69 -2.26 -18.13
CA LYS A 149 -8.12 -3.64 -18.28
C LYS A 149 -7.61 -4.54 -17.15
N ILE A 150 -6.42 -4.26 -16.65
CA ILE A 150 -5.82 -5.02 -15.55
C ILE A 150 -6.56 -4.71 -14.26
N PHE A 151 -6.64 -3.43 -13.88
CA PHE A 151 -7.11 -3.01 -12.57
C PHE A 151 -8.62 -3.03 -12.43
N ASN A 152 -9.37 -2.83 -13.52
CA ASN A 152 -10.83 -2.77 -13.47
C ASN A 152 -11.53 -4.07 -13.94
N TYR A 153 -10.80 -5.00 -14.58
CA TYR A 153 -11.42 -6.22 -15.12
C TYR A 153 -10.69 -7.50 -14.71
N ILE A 154 -9.39 -7.62 -14.96
CA ILE A 154 -8.64 -8.86 -14.74
C ILE A 154 -8.52 -9.17 -13.24
N GLN A 155 -7.94 -8.26 -12.49
CA GLN A 155 -7.70 -8.46 -11.05
C GLN A 155 -8.99 -8.65 -10.24
N PRO A 156 -10.02 -7.77 -10.37
CA PRO A 156 -11.25 -7.97 -9.59
C PRO A 156 -11.96 -9.27 -9.96
N ARG A 157 -11.88 -9.72 -11.22
CA ARG A 157 -12.44 -11.01 -11.63
C ARG A 157 -11.70 -12.17 -10.96
N ALA A 158 -10.38 -12.13 -10.89
CA ALA A 158 -9.57 -13.15 -10.22
C ALA A 158 -9.85 -13.18 -8.71
N VAL A 159 -9.90 -12.01 -8.06
CA VAL A 159 -10.25 -11.87 -6.64
C VAL A 159 -11.65 -12.43 -6.39
N HIS A 160 -12.65 -12.00 -7.15
CA HIS A 160 -14.02 -12.50 -6.98
C HIS A 160 -14.14 -14.02 -7.14
N ARG A 161 -13.38 -14.60 -8.05
CA ARG A 161 -13.39 -16.05 -8.30
C ARG A 161 -12.70 -16.86 -7.21
N ASN A 162 -11.53 -16.41 -6.77
CA ASN A 162 -10.64 -17.22 -5.94
C ASN A 162 -10.64 -16.81 -4.46
N SER A 163 -10.99 -15.55 -4.15
CA SER A 163 -10.93 -14.95 -2.82
C SER A 163 -12.19 -14.09 -2.54
N PRO A 164 -13.41 -14.63 -2.71
CA PRO A 164 -14.64 -13.85 -2.77
C PRO A 164 -15.02 -13.15 -1.47
N LEU A 165 -14.41 -13.54 -0.34
CA LEU A 165 -14.64 -12.90 0.97
C LEU A 165 -13.72 -11.70 1.22
N VAL A 166 -12.67 -11.53 0.42
CA VAL A 166 -11.72 -10.42 0.52
C VAL A 166 -12.13 -9.34 -0.48
N PRO A 167 -12.42 -8.12 -0.04
CA PRO A 167 -12.78 -7.03 -0.93
C PRO A 167 -11.62 -6.64 -1.86
N TYR A 168 -11.95 -5.99 -2.95
CA TYR A 168 -11.00 -5.46 -3.92
C TYR A 168 -11.19 -3.95 -4.11
N MET A 169 -10.08 -3.24 -4.25
CA MET A 169 -10.00 -1.82 -4.57
C MET A 169 -9.04 -1.61 -5.76
N PRO A 170 -9.42 -0.86 -6.82
CA PRO A 170 -8.64 -0.80 -8.07
C PRO A 170 -7.26 -0.15 -7.95
N SER A 171 -7.05 0.71 -6.96
CA SER A 171 -5.79 1.44 -6.71
C SER A 171 -5.67 1.80 -5.24
N SER A 172 -4.49 2.09 -4.77
CA SER A 172 -4.21 2.78 -3.52
C SER A 172 -3.29 3.98 -3.84
N PRO A 173 -3.71 5.23 -3.60
CA PRO A 173 -5.00 5.66 -3.02
C PRO A 173 -6.18 5.48 -3.99
N TYR A 174 -7.40 5.52 -3.44
CA TYR A 174 -8.62 5.42 -4.24
C TYR A 174 -9.83 6.01 -3.52
N PHE A 175 -10.80 6.46 -4.30
CA PHE A 175 -12.06 7.12 -4.01
C PHE A 175 -12.00 8.64 -4.14
N GLY A 176 -13.15 9.21 -4.48
CA GLY A 176 -13.32 10.62 -4.81
C GLY A 176 -13.29 10.88 -6.33
N ASP A 177 -13.42 12.13 -6.70
CA ASP A 177 -13.32 12.56 -8.10
C ASP A 177 -11.86 12.53 -8.59
N ARG A 178 -10.92 12.67 -7.66
CA ARG A 178 -9.49 12.42 -7.84
C ARG A 178 -9.09 11.24 -6.99
N ALA A 179 -8.14 10.44 -7.46
CA ALA A 179 -7.73 9.22 -6.77
C ALA A 179 -7.23 9.44 -5.33
N ASN A 180 -6.60 10.58 -5.05
CA ASN A 180 -6.06 10.93 -3.74
C ASN A 180 -6.78 12.16 -3.13
N GLU A 181 -8.02 11.95 -2.74
CA GLU A 181 -8.81 12.98 -2.03
C GLU A 181 -8.77 12.76 -0.52
N SER A 182 -8.33 13.77 0.22
CA SER A 182 -8.08 13.67 1.66
C SER A 182 -9.30 13.30 2.51
N GLU A 183 -10.51 13.58 2.03
CA GLU A 183 -11.75 13.38 2.80
C GLU A 183 -12.44 12.05 2.53
N GLN A 184 -11.95 11.27 1.58
CA GLN A 184 -12.61 10.06 1.11
C GLN A 184 -11.66 8.87 1.02
N GLY A 185 -12.11 7.73 1.56
CA GLY A 185 -11.50 6.43 1.30
C GLY A 185 -10.07 6.31 1.82
N ASP A 186 -9.23 5.78 0.97
CA ASP A 186 -7.81 5.54 1.18
C ASP A 186 -6.98 6.70 0.62
N VAL A 187 -6.02 7.18 1.42
CA VAL A 187 -5.23 8.39 1.15
C VAL A 187 -3.75 8.12 1.30
N HIS A 188 -2.96 8.63 0.35
CA HIS A 188 -1.51 8.78 0.48
C HIS A 188 -1.20 10.22 0.92
N ALA A 189 -0.84 10.37 2.20
CA ALA A 189 -0.73 11.67 2.85
C ALA A 189 0.69 12.23 2.77
N TRP A 190 1.15 12.58 1.57
CA TRP A 190 2.48 13.17 1.33
C TRP A 190 2.51 14.71 1.37
N SER A 191 1.39 15.34 1.70
CA SER A 191 1.27 16.81 1.75
C SER A 191 2.15 17.48 2.80
N PHE A 192 2.68 16.74 3.78
CA PHE A 192 3.72 17.23 4.70
C PHE A 192 4.99 17.68 4.00
N PHE A 193 5.25 17.13 2.82
CA PHE A 193 6.36 17.53 1.96
C PHE A 193 5.92 18.62 1.00
N GLY A 194 5.35 19.71 1.53
CA GLY A 194 4.87 20.82 0.73
C GLY A 194 5.89 21.20 -0.33
N ARG A 195 5.51 21.05 -1.61
CA ARG A 195 6.26 21.64 -2.72
C ARG A 195 6.24 23.14 -2.54
N HIS A 196 7.25 23.68 -1.89
CA HIS A 196 7.45 25.11 -1.89
C HIS A 196 7.98 25.52 -3.27
N PRO A 197 7.35 26.49 -3.98
CA PRO A 197 7.76 26.89 -5.34
C PRO A 197 9.22 27.32 -5.47
N LYS A 198 9.85 27.71 -4.37
CA LYS A 198 11.24 28.24 -4.34
C LYS A 198 12.24 27.33 -3.65
N THR A 199 11.80 26.31 -2.92
CA THR A 199 12.69 25.32 -2.29
C THR A 199 12.15 23.95 -2.63
N LYS A 200 12.98 23.09 -3.23
CA LYS A 200 12.54 21.81 -3.74
C LYS A 200 11.83 20.93 -2.69
N PHE A 201 12.10 21.11 -1.40
CA PHE A 201 11.44 20.42 -0.29
C PHE A 201 11.49 21.29 0.96
N LYS A 202 10.35 21.56 1.56
CA LYS A 202 10.28 22.07 2.93
C LYS A 202 9.64 20.97 3.78
N PHE A 203 10.44 20.37 4.65
CA PHE A 203 9.92 19.42 5.62
C PHE A 203 9.13 20.17 6.69
N VAL A 204 7.90 19.76 6.90
CA VAL A 204 7.10 20.24 8.02
C VAL A 204 7.17 19.17 9.09
N TYR A 205 8.00 19.39 10.11
CA TYR A 205 8.17 18.47 11.25
C TYR A 205 7.18 18.73 12.40
N GLU A 206 6.20 19.60 12.18
CA GLU A 206 5.24 19.98 13.20
C GLU A 206 4.14 18.93 13.28
N LEU A 207 3.88 18.40 14.48
CA LEU A 207 2.81 17.43 14.73
C LEU A 207 1.45 17.97 14.27
N GLU A 208 1.23 19.27 14.40
CA GLU A 208 0.02 19.97 13.96
C GLU A 208 -0.23 19.88 12.44
N ALA A 209 0.80 19.54 11.66
CA ALA A 209 0.63 19.29 10.24
C ALA A 209 -0.21 18.04 9.97
N PHE A 210 -0.14 17.04 10.86
CA PHE A 210 -0.95 15.82 10.75
C PHE A 210 -2.44 16.10 11.04
N ASP A 211 -2.75 17.04 11.91
CA ASP A 211 -4.13 17.43 12.23
C ASP A 211 -4.84 18.12 11.05
N ARG A 212 -4.09 18.59 10.07
CA ARG A 212 -4.62 19.28 8.88
C ARG A 212 -5.01 18.31 7.76
N ILE A 213 -4.74 17.02 7.91
CA ILE A 213 -5.10 16.01 6.91
C ILE A 213 -6.33 15.27 7.40
N PRO A 214 -7.51 15.56 6.84
CA PRO A 214 -8.76 14.91 7.25
C PRO A 214 -8.89 13.49 6.66
N ALA A 215 -7.79 12.72 6.60
CA ALA A 215 -7.79 11.39 6.05
C ALA A 215 -8.66 10.43 6.87
N ARG A 216 -9.57 9.72 6.21
CA ARG A 216 -10.36 8.63 6.83
C ARG A 216 -9.53 7.39 7.06
N PHE A 217 -8.59 7.14 6.17
CA PHE A 217 -7.61 6.07 6.22
C PHE A 217 -6.38 6.53 5.46
N SER A 218 -5.22 6.56 6.10
CA SER A 218 -3.96 6.88 5.44
C SER A 218 -3.15 5.59 5.32
N SER A 219 -3.11 5.05 4.11
CA SER A 219 -2.35 3.83 3.80
C SER A 219 -0.88 4.12 3.54
N GLU A 220 -0.53 5.37 3.28
CA GLU A 220 0.84 5.77 3.03
C GLU A 220 1.08 7.20 3.53
N TYR A 221 2.10 7.38 4.38
CA TYR A 221 2.55 8.67 4.88
C TYR A 221 3.94 8.55 5.50
N GLY A 222 4.56 9.68 5.80
CA GLY A 222 5.89 9.73 6.38
C GLY A 222 6.99 9.76 5.32
N PHE A 223 8.24 9.98 5.71
CA PHE A 223 9.35 10.10 4.77
C PHE A 223 10.42 9.03 4.99
N PHE A 224 10.70 8.73 6.24
CA PHE A 224 11.65 7.70 6.62
C PHE A 224 10.98 6.72 7.56
N GLY A 225 11.09 5.44 7.27
CA GLY A 225 10.85 4.41 8.27
C GLY A 225 11.82 4.61 9.43
N ALA A 226 11.40 4.27 10.65
CA ALA A 226 12.33 4.25 11.78
C ALA A 226 13.45 3.25 11.47
N PRO A 227 14.71 3.68 11.40
CA PRO A 227 15.82 2.76 11.16
C PRO A 227 15.97 1.82 12.35
N VAL A 228 16.56 0.66 12.13
CA VAL A 228 17.05 -0.17 13.24
C VAL A 228 18.05 0.63 14.07
N SER A 229 18.10 0.41 15.36
CA SER A 229 18.90 1.19 16.31
C SER A 229 20.36 1.40 15.87
N TYR A 230 20.97 0.36 15.29
CA TYR A 230 22.33 0.43 14.75
C TYR A 230 22.48 1.43 13.59
N THR A 231 21.54 1.43 12.65
CA THR A 231 21.56 2.37 11.50
C THR A 231 21.29 3.78 11.98
N HIS A 232 20.42 3.95 12.97
CA HIS A 232 20.11 5.24 13.56
C HIS A 232 21.32 5.84 14.28
N LEU A 233 22.01 5.05 15.09
CA LEU A 233 23.23 5.47 15.79
C LEU A 233 24.28 5.93 14.79
N ARG A 234 24.59 5.13 13.76
CA ARG A 234 25.58 5.51 12.75
C ARG A 234 25.22 6.74 11.93
N ALA A 235 23.95 6.96 11.65
CA ALA A 235 23.51 8.13 10.89
C ALA A 235 23.63 9.45 11.67
N HIS A 236 23.68 9.37 13.01
CA HIS A 236 23.72 10.52 13.91
C HIS A 236 25.03 10.63 14.72
N GLU A 237 25.95 9.69 14.56
CA GLU A 237 27.27 9.78 15.13
C GLU A 237 28.01 10.94 14.44
N THR A 238 28.37 11.94 15.22
CA THR A 238 29.32 12.98 14.79
C THR A 238 30.74 12.54 15.10
N GLU A 239 31.75 13.15 14.46
CA GLU A 239 33.18 12.89 14.81
C GLU A 239 33.48 13.10 16.30
N ALA A 240 32.60 13.80 17.03
CA ALA A 240 32.74 14.02 18.47
C ALA A 240 32.26 12.83 19.32
N ASP A 241 31.54 11.89 18.71
CA ASP A 241 30.98 10.71 19.38
C ASP A 241 31.81 9.43 19.12
N LEU A 242 32.89 9.56 18.34
CA LEU A 242 33.94 8.56 18.08
C LEU A 242 35.21 8.88 18.80
#